data_19ac420410b8b776e742f0be1f2bf1c3
#
_entry.id   19ac420410b8b776e742f0be1f2bf1c3
#
_cell.length_a   1.000
_cell.length_b   1.000
_cell.length_c   1.000
_cell.angle_alpha   90.00
_cell.angle_beta   90.00
_cell.angle_gamma   90.00
#
_symmetry.space_group_name_H-M   'P 1'
#
loop_
_entity.id
_entity.type
_entity.pdbx_description
1 polymer ?
#
loop_
_entity_poly.entity_id
_entity_poly.type
_entity_poly.pdbx_seq_one_letter_code
_entity_poly.pdbx_strand_id
1 'polypeptide(L)'
;MATCQVHLPCPTFYRLLLTANAASKHYLSDPNKAVLDALNSITLTNPSALLDAQNKIIYRNPSAIAHPENVSVVCGGGSGHEPGFAGFVGDGLLTACVAGTIFASPAAEQVRTCLQHRLPAKSRGVLVIATNYTGDVLNFGMGVEKARALGKKVELVVSGDDVGVGRAKSGKVGRRGLSGTALVVKVCGALAAQGVDLEDCAKVGRLVVDNLVSLGASLSRVHVPGRGIEEAREEEERLGPGLVEIGMGVHNEPGCEKVKTDLPGLVKIMLAQMLDQNDRDRAYVRIEKTDDIMLLINNFGSVSNLELGAITNEVVTQLGNGYGLKPRRIVQGTLFGSLSGPGFIISILKLVDTELGAGKSLLNLIDAPANAIGWPKCVTAETWETTYDSSPQKTEDYEEMTKPSNLKCM
;
A
#
# COMPACT_ATOMS: atom_id res chain seq x y z
N MET A 1 -13.75 -31.11 -59.84
CA MET A 1 -12.81 -31.07 -58.73
C MET A 1 -12.49 -29.60 -58.44
N ALA A 2 -13.12 -29.03 -57.45
CA ALA A 2 -12.91 -27.66 -57.03
C ALA A 2 -11.98 -27.64 -55.83
N THR A 3 -10.77 -27.14 -55.98
CA THR A 3 -9.78 -26.95 -54.92
C THR A 3 -10.17 -25.74 -54.07
N CYS A 4 -10.58 -25.97 -52.86
CA CYS A 4 -10.81 -24.94 -51.85
C CYS A 4 -9.44 -24.39 -51.39
N GLN A 5 -9.05 -23.17 -51.80
CA GLN A 5 -7.90 -22.48 -51.27
C GLN A 5 -8.30 -21.83 -49.93
N VAL A 6 -7.80 -22.38 -48.82
CA VAL A 6 -7.85 -21.77 -47.49
C VAL A 6 -6.88 -20.58 -47.48
N HIS A 7 -7.43 -19.38 -47.48
CA HIS A 7 -6.63 -18.16 -47.22
C HIS A 7 -6.19 -18.15 -45.78
N LEU A 8 -4.92 -18.46 -45.55
CA LEU A 8 -4.29 -18.21 -44.25
C LEU A 8 -4.11 -16.70 -44.06
N PRO A 9 -4.44 -16.12 -42.92
CA PRO A 9 -4.24 -14.70 -42.66
C PRO A 9 -2.74 -14.37 -42.70
N CYS A 10 -2.45 -13.17 -43.22
CA CYS A 10 -1.11 -12.63 -43.49
C CYS A 10 -0.16 -12.85 -42.30
N PRO A 11 1.06 -13.43 -42.54
CA PRO A 11 2.07 -13.68 -41.50
C PRO A 11 2.47 -12.44 -40.71
N THR A 12 2.32 -11.27 -41.29
CA THR A 12 2.65 -9.98 -40.68
C THR A 12 1.71 -9.65 -39.50
N PHE A 13 0.43 -10.05 -39.58
CA PHE A 13 -0.55 -9.80 -38.51
C PHE A 13 -0.28 -10.69 -37.27
N TYR A 14 0.13 -11.94 -37.49
CA TYR A 14 0.50 -12.85 -36.40
C TYR A 14 1.83 -12.44 -35.72
N ARG A 15 2.74 -11.86 -36.52
CA ARG A 15 4.04 -11.38 -35.99
C ARG A 15 3.87 -10.12 -35.13
N LEU A 16 2.90 -9.23 -35.46
CA LEU A 16 2.57 -8.05 -34.65
C LEU A 16 1.94 -8.44 -33.30
N LEU A 17 1.05 -9.44 -33.27
CA LEU A 17 0.42 -9.91 -32.02
C LEU A 17 1.41 -10.62 -31.07
N LEU A 18 2.34 -11.40 -31.63
CA LEU A 18 3.35 -12.09 -30.83
C LEU A 18 4.47 -11.16 -30.33
N THR A 19 4.79 -10.11 -31.08
CA THR A 19 5.78 -9.11 -30.66
C THR A 19 5.21 -8.13 -29.62
N ALA A 20 3.91 -7.81 -29.66
CA ALA A 20 3.28 -6.96 -28.66
C ALA A 20 3.31 -7.57 -27.25
N ASN A 21 3.07 -8.89 -27.12
CA ASN A 21 3.06 -9.55 -25.80
C ASN A 21 4.47 -9.72 -25.20
N ALA A 22 5.49 -9.98 -26.02
CA ALA A 22 6.87 -10.15 -25.53
C ALA A 22 7.53 -8.82 -25.14
N ALA A 23 7.10 -7.70 -25.74
CA ALA A 23 7.69 -6.39 -25.48
C ALA A 23 7.03 -5.63 -24.31
N SER A 24 5.81 -6.03 -23.91
CA SER A 24 5.10 -5.36 -22.80
C SER A 24 5.63 -5.74 -21.40
N LYS A 25 6.54 -6.72 -21.29
CA LYS A 25 7.05 -7.25 -19.98
C LYS A 25 5.95 -7.70 -19.02
N HIS A 26 4.72 -7.96 -19.50
CA HIS A 26 3.59 -8.44 -18.72
C HIS A 26 3.07 -9.78 -19.28
N TYR A 27 2.64 -10.67 -18.39
CA TYR A 27 1.95 -11.91 -18.78
C TYR A 27 0.53 -11.67 -19.29
N LEU A 28 -0.04 -10.48 -19.00
CA LEU A 28 -1.42 -10.09 -19.30
C LEU A 28 -1.44 -8.99 -20.34
N SER A 29 -2.33 -9.12 -21.34
CA SER A 29 -2.51 -8.14 -22.42
C SER A 29 -3.79 -7.30 -22.27
N ASP A 30 -4.82 -7.86 -21.61
CA ASP A 30 -6.10 -7.17 -21.35
C ASP A 30 -6.17 -6.66 -19.92
N PRO A 31 -6.05 -5.34 -19.70
CA PRO A 31 -6.06 -4.76 -18.37
C PRO A 31 -7.40 -4.93 -17.63
N ASN A 32 -8.53 -4.96 -18.34
CA ASN A 32 -9.84 -5.14 -17.71
C ASN A 32 -10.02 -6.56 -17.22
N LYS A 33 -9.62 -7.53 -18.04
CA LYS A 33 -9.62 -8.94 -17.63
C LYS A 33 -8.67 -9.19 -16.47
N ALA A 34 -7.46 -8.57 -16.48
CA ALA A 34 -6.50 -8.68 -15.42
C ALA A 34 -7.06 -8.25 -14.05
N VAL A 35 -7.80 -7.13 -14.01
CA VAL A 35 -8.45 -6.64 -12.79
C VAL A 35 -9.48 -7.64 -12.27
N LEU A 36 -10.36 -8.16 -13.14
CA LEU A 36 -11.39 -9.11 -12.71
C LEU A 36 -10.78 -10.45 -12.25
N ASP A 37 -9.77 -10.95 -12.95
CA ASP A 37 -9.07 -12.19 -12.59
C ASP A 37 -8.33 -12.01 -11.24
N ALA A 38 -7.69 -10.86 -11.01
CA ALA A 38 -7.05 -10.55 -9.73
C ALA A 38 -8.06 -10.50 -8.58
N LEU A 39 -9.21 -9.83 -8.77
CA LEU A 39 -10.28 -9.81 -7.77
C LEU A 39 -10.85 -11.20 -7.51
N ASN A 40 -11.07 -11.99 -8.56
CA ASN A 40 -11.55 -13.36 -8.42
C ASN A 40 -10.54 -14.23 -7.66
N SER A 41 -9.24 -14.05 -7.88
CA SER A 41 -8.19 -14.81 -7.17
C SER A 41 -8.24 -14.62 -5.64
N ILE A 42 -8.72 -13.47 -5.17
CA ILE A 42 -8.92 -13.22 -3.73
C ILE A 42 -9.93 -14.20 -3.14
N THR A 43 -11.03 -14.48 -3.84
CA THR A 43 -12.04 -15.45 -3.36
C THR A 43 -11.53 -16.88 -3.36
N LEU A 44 -10.54 -17.20 -4.20
CA LEU A 44 -9.88 -18.51 -4.24
C LEU A 44 -8.88 -18.70 -3.08
N THR A 45 -8.25 -17.63 -2.66
CA THR A 45 -7.23 -17.63 -1.59
C THR A 45 -7.81 -17.22 -0.23
N ASN A 46 -9.00 -16.62 -0.20
CA ASN A 46 -9.75 -16.25 0.99
C ASN A 46 -11.23 -16.67 0.87
N PRO A 47 -11.61 -17.88 1.29
CA PRO A 47 -13.00 -18.35 1.21
C PRO A 47 -14.01 -17.53 2.03
N SER A 48 -13.54 -16.67 2.95
CA SER A 48 -14.38 -15.75 3.71
C SER A 48 -14.74 -14.47 2.94
N ALA A 49 -14.24 -14.30 1.72
CA ALA A 49 -14.55 -13.17 0.84
C ALA A 49 -15.43 -13.56 -0.34
N LEU A 50 -16.26 -12.63 -0.79
CA LEU A 50 -17.13 -12.74 -1.95
C LEU A 50 -16.82 -11.63 -2.94
N LEU A 51 -17.09 -11.87 -4.24
CA LEU A 51 -16.91 -10.91 -5.32
C LEU A 51 -18.25 -10.53 -5.94
N ASP A 52 -18.55 -9.24 -5.98
CA ASP A 52 -19.50 -8.64 -6.92
C ASP A 52 -18.71 -8.20 -8.18
N ALA A 53 -18.67 -9.08 -9.18
CA ALA A 53 -17.85 -8.86 -10.38
C ALA A 53 -18.34 -7.67 -11.22
N GLN A 54 -19.65 -7.39 -11.25
CA GLN A 54 -20.24 -6.29 -12.01
C GLN A 54 -19.76 -4.94 -11.45
N ASN A 55 -19.68 -4.81 -10.12
CA ASN A 55 -19.30 -3.58 -9.45
C ASN A 55 -17.84 -3.61 -8.96
N LYS A 56 -17.08 -4.68 -9.21
CA LYS A 56 -15.71 -4.88 -8.74
C LYS A 56 -15.57 -4.66 -7.21
N ILE A 57 -16.48 -5.27 -6.45
CA ILE A 57 -16.50 -5.17 -4.99
C ILE A 57 -16.09 -6.51 -4.40
N ILE A 58 -15.01 -6.52 -3.60
CA ILE A 58 -14.69 -7.62 -2.70
C ILE A 58 -15.27 -7.27 -1.33
N TYR A 59 -15.98 -8.22 -0.72
CA TYR A 59 -16.61 -8.01 0.60
C TYR A 59 -16.61 -9.30 1.41
N ARG A 60 -16.62 -9.18 2.73
CA ARG A 60 -16.67 -10.33 3.63
C ARG A 60 -18.00 -11.08 3.49
N ASN A 61 -17.91 -12.40 3.39
CA ASN A 61 -19.10 -13.25 3.42
C ASN A 61 -19.88 -13.00 4.74
N PRO A 62 -21.16 -12.64 4.69
CA PRO A 62 -21.94 -12.36 5.90
C PRO A 62 -21.91 -13.49 6.92
N SER A 63 -21.82 -14.76 6.48
CA SER A 63 -21.73 -15.93 7.37
C SER A 63 -20.36 -16.04 8.10
N ALA A 64 -19.34 -15.35 7.62
CA ALA A 64 -18.00 -15.33 8.21
C ALA A 64 -17.78 -14.12 9.15
N ILE A 65 -18.78 -13.28 9.37
CA ILE A 65 -18.70 -12.11 10.23
C ILE A 65 -19.27 -12.45 11.60
N ALA A 66 -18.39 -12.57 12.61
CA ALA A 66 -18.78 -12.90 13.98
C ALA A 66 -19.63 -11.80 14.63
N HIS A 67 -19.33 -10.54 14.37
CA HIS A 67 -19.97 -9.36 14.96
C HIS A 67 -20.51 -8.44 13.85
N PRO A 68 -21.64 -8.82 13.21
CA PRO A 68 -22.22 -8.03 12.10
C PRO A 68 -22.78 -6.68 12.52
N GLU A 69 -22.92 -6.43 13.82
CA GLU A 69 -23.32 -5.15 14.42
C GLU A 69 -22.17 -4.15 14.51
N ASN A 70 -20.92 -4.57 14.43
CA ASN A 70 -19.77 -3.68 14.50
C ASN A 70 -19.72 -2.71 13.31
N VAL A 71 -18.95 -1.64 13.44
CA VAL A 71 -18.68 -0.69 12.36
C VAL A 71 -18.09 -1.43 11.16
N SER A 72 -18.64 -1.17 9.98
CA SER A 72 -18.08 -1.69 8.72
C SER A 72 -17.00 -0.75 8.20
N VAL A 73 -15.81 -1.26 7.91
CA VAL A 73 -14.71 -0.47 7.34
C VAL A 73 -14.62 -0.74 5.85
N VAL A 74 -14.69 0.31 5.03
CA VAL A 74 -14.63 0.25 3.57
C VAL A 74 -13.49 1.11 3.07
N CYS A 75 -12.72 0.57 2.13
CA CYS A 75 -11.68 1.30 1.41
C CYS A 75 -11.75 0.94 -0.08
N GLY A 76 -10.95 1.57 -0.89
CA GLY A 76 -10.81 1.24 -2.29
C GLY A 76 -10.05 2.31 -3.05
N GLY A 77 -10.02 2.15 -4.35
CA GLY A 77 -9.26 3.00 -5.26
C GLY A 77 -9.02 2.29 -6.58
N GLY A 78 -8.10 2.79 -7.40
CA GLY A 78 -7.65 2.12 -8.60
C GLY A 78 -7.04 0.74 -8.32
N SER A 79 -7.15 -0.19 -9.27
CA SER A 79 -6.35 -1.41 -9.28
C SER A 79 -4.92 -1.11 -9.74
N GLY A 80 -3.98 -2.04 -9.52
CA GLY A 80 -2.55 -1.84 -9.76
C GLY A 80 -1.75 -1.56 -8.49
N HIS A 81 -2.44 -1.51 -7.34
CA HIS A 81 -1.85 -1.28 -6.02
C HIS A 81 -1.87 -2.54 -5.14
N GLU A 82 -2.15 -3.69 -5.73
CA GLU A 82 -2.29 -4.96 -5.00
C GLU A 82 -1.08 -5.22 -4.07
N PRO A 83 -1.36 -5.77 -2.87
CA PRO A 83 -2.63 -6.24 -2.32
C PRO A 83 -3.59 -5.12 -1.86
N GLY A 84 -3.15 -3.87 -1.81
CA GLY A 84 -4.05 -2.74 -1.51
C GLY A 84 -5.05 -2.50 -2.65
N PHE A 85 -6.38 -2.42 -2.39
CA PHE A 85 -6.95 -2.54 -1.06
C PHE A 85 -7.79 -3.83 -0.93
N ALA A 86 -8.08 -4.49 -2.05
CA ALA A 86 -8.95 -5.67 -2.10
C ALA A 86 -8.39 -6.85 -1.28
N GLY A 87 -7.06 -7.01 -1.25
CA GLY A 87 -6.39 -8.00 -0.42
C GLY A 87 -6.50 -7.74 1.09
N PHE A 88 -6.95 -6.57 1.50
CA PHE A 88 -7.18 -6.24 2.92
C PHE A 88 -8.58 -6.61 3.42
N VAL A 89 -9.44 -7.17 2.56
CA VAL A 89 -10.75 -7.63 3.00
C VAL A 89 -10.60 -8.87 3.87
N GLY A 90 -10.95 -8.74 5.14
CA GLY A 90 -10.80 -9.78 6.15
C GLY A 90 -11.03 -9.28 7.56
N ASP A 91 -10.98 -10.18 8.53
CA ASP A 91 -11.19 -9.83 9.93
C ASP A 91 -10.08 -8.93 10.48
N GLY A 92 -10.44 -7.94 11.29
CA GLY A 92 -9.49 -6.97 11.84
C GLY A 92 -8.93 -5.95 10.83
N LEU A 93 -9.48 -5.91 9.58
CA LEU A 93 -9.12 -4.97 8.52
C LEU A 93 -10.39 -4.46 7.81
N LEU A 94 -10.57 -4.73 6.50
CA LEU A 94 -11.72 -4.23 5.74
C LEU A 94 -12.90 -5.18 5.77
N THR A 95 -14.11 -4.61 5.86
CA THR A 95 -15.37 -5.31 5.59
C THR A 95 -15.61 -5.44 4.09
N ALA A 96 -15.28 -4.41 3.31
CA ALA A 96 -15.38 -4.44 1.86
C ALA A 96 -14.36 -3.49 1.20
N CYS A 97 -14.06 -3.77 -0.06
CA CYS A 97 -13.23 -2.94 -0.92
C CYS A 97 -13.93 -2.70 -2.26
N VAL A 98 -13.89 -1.47 -2.77
CA VAL A 98 -14.41 -1.09 -4.08
C VAL A 98 -13.23 -0.82 -5.01
N ALA A 99 -13.04 -1.66 -6.02
CA ALA A 99 -11.93 -1.52 -6.96
C ALA A 99 -12.34 -0.80 -8.25
N GLY A 100 -11.44 0.07 -8.73
CA GLY A 100 -11.53 0.70 -10.03
C GLY A 100 -10.88 -0.13 -11.15
N THR A 101 -10.55 0.51 -12.26
CA THR A 101 -9.64 -0.04 -13.26
C THR A 101 -8.20 0.28 -12.90
N ILE A 102 -7.22 -0.14 -13.71
CA ILE A 102 -5.81 0.14 -13.40
C ILE A 102 -5.58 1.65 -13.29
N PHE A 103 -5.10 2.09 -12.13
CA PHE A 103 -4.79 3.48 -11.77
C PHE A 103 -5.96 4.47 -11.89
N ALA A 104 -7.19 3.98 -11.88
CA ALA A 104 -8.37 4.82 -11.98
C ALA A 104 -9.39 4.47 -10.89
N SER A 105 -9.89 5.50 -10.21
CA SER A 105 -10.87 5.39 -9.13
C SER A 105 -12.15 4.66 -9.57
N PRO A 106 -12.81 3.91 -8.67
CA PRO A 106 -14.14 3.37 -8.95
C PRO A 106 -15.16 4.50 -9.11
N ALA A 107 -16.22 4.23 -9.86
CA ALA A 107 -17.32 5.19 -10.01
C ALA A 107 -18.11 5.34 -8.70
N ALA A 108 -18.67 6.52 -8.47
CA ALA A 108 -19.49 6.82 -7.29
C ALA A 108 -20.66 5.84 -7.11
N GLU A 109 -21.20 5.29 -8.20
CA GLU A 109 -22.28 4.30 -8.17
C GLU A 109 -21.83 2.94 -7.65
N GLN A 110 -20.59 2.52 -7.95
CA GLN A 110 -20.00 1.30 -7.38
C GLN A 110 -19.83 1.47 -5.86
N VAL A 111 -19.32 2.64 -5.42
CA VAL A 111 -19.19 2.96 -3.98
C VAL A 111 -20.57 2.93 -3.31
N ARG A 112 -21.58 3.61 -3.88
CA ARG A 112 -22.95 3.58 -3.37
C ARG A 112 -23.48 2.14 -3.25
N THR A 113 -23.30 1.33 -4.28
CA THR A 113 -23.73 -0.08 -4.30
C THR A 113 -23.07 -0.87 -3.18
N CYS A 114 -21.77 -0.68 -2.93
CA CYS A 114 -21.07 -1.30 -1.82
C CYS A 114 -21.73 -0.92 -0.48
N LEU A 115 -21.86 0.38 -0.21
CA LEU A 115 -22.37 0.90 1.06
C LEU A 115 -23.80 0.47 1.36
N GLN A 116 -24.63 0.28 0.31
CA GLN A 116 -26.03 -0.09 0.49
C GLN A 116 -26.28 -1.60 0.52
N HIS A 117 -25.53 -2.39 -0.26
CA HIS A 117 -25.92 -3.75 -0.57
C HIS A 117 -24.86 -4.83 -0.24
N ARG A 118 -23.63 -4.45 0.15
CA ARG A 118 -22.54 -5.41 0.37
C ARG A 118 -21.99 -5.40 1.80
N LEU A 119 -22.64 -4.67 2.69
CA LEU A 119 -22.27 -4.57 4.11
C LEU A 119 -23.34 -5.23 4.99
N PRO A 120 -22.99 -5.68 6.21
CA PRO A 120 -23.95 -6.24 7.16
C PRO A 120 -25.10 -5.25 7.44
N ALA A 121 -26.33 -5.74 7.33
CA ALA A 121 -27.53 -4.91 7.57
C ALA A 121 -27.62 -4.38 9.01
N LYS A 122 -27.01 -5.09 9.97
CA LYS A 122 -26.98 -4.74 11.41
C LYS A 122 -25.83 -3.81 11.78
N SER A 123 -24.95 -3.46 10.86
CA SER A 123 -23.79 -2.59 11.13
C SER A 123 -24.25 -1.25 11.71
N ARG A 124 -23.61 -0.83 12.82
CA ARG A 124 -23.92 0.44 13.52
C ARG A 124 -23.51 1.68 12.74
N GLY A 125 -22.74 1.51 11.69
CA GLY A 125 -22.28 2.58 10.80
C GLY A 125 -21.16 2.10 9.88
N VAL A 126 -20.76 2.96 8.97
CA VAL A 126 -19.73 2.66 7.97
C VAL A 126 -18.65 3.71 8.04
N LEU A 127 -17.41 3.27 8.23
CA LEU A 127 -16.21 4.09 8.05
C LEU A 127 -15.66 3.87 6.67
N VAL A 128 -15.65 4.91 5.85
CA VAL A 128 -15.03 4.90 4.52
C VAL A 128 -13.64 5.53 4.61
N ILE A 129 -12.62 4.85 4.12
CA ILE A 129 -11.26 5.35 4.00
C ILE A 129 -10.95 5.52 2.51
N ALA A 130 -10.59 6.72 2.09
CA ALA A 130 -10.20 7.02 0.72
C ALA A 130 -8.78 7.59 0.68
N THR A 131 -7.99 7.22 -0.32
CA THR A 131 -6.71 7.88 -0.58
C THR A 131 -6.95 9.30 -1.11
N ASN A 132 -6.05 10.23 -0.76
CA ASN A 132 -6.20 11.64 -1.17
C ASN A 132 -5.75 11.85 -2.62
N TYR A 133 -6.49 11.25 -3.54
CA TYR A 133 -6.46 11.55 -4.98
C TYR A 133 -7.80 12.13 -5.39
N THR A 134 -7.78 13.08 -6.31
CA THR A 134 -9.00 13.82 -6.72
C THR A 134 -10.14 12.87 -7.13
N GLY A 135 -9.84 11.84 -7.93
CA GLY A 135 -10.83 10.85 -8.36
C GLY A 135 -11.44 10.09 -7.18
N ASP A 136 -10.61 9.61 -6.24
CA ASP A 136 -11.07 8.86 -5.07
C ASP A 136 -11.90 9.75 -4.15
N VAL A 137 -11.40 10.94 -3.80
CA VAL A 137 -12.12 11.88 -2.92
C VAL A 137 -13.49 12.24 -3.49
N LEU A 138 -13.59 12.52 -4.80
CA LEU A 138 -14.86 12.88 -5.44
C LEU A 138 -15.81 11.68 -5.53
N ASN A 139 -15.35 10.51 -5.97
CA ASN A 139 -16.21 9.35 -6.17
C ASN A 139 -16.64 8.71 -4.86
N PHE A 140 -15.73 8.54 -3.88
CA PHE A 140 -16.09 8.05 -2.56
C PHE A 140 -16.95 9.07 -1.81
N GLY A 141 -16.63 10.36 -1.87
CA GLY A 141 -17.43 11.42 -1.28
C GLY A 141 -18.87 11.43 -1.81
N MET A 142 -19.04 11.35 -3.13
CA MET A 142 -20.38 11.27 -3.74
C MET A 142 -21.12 9.98 -3.33
N GLY A 143 -20.43 8.84 -3.27
CA GLY A 143 -21.01 7.58 -2.80
C GLY A 143 -21.47 7.66 -1.34
N VAL A 144 -20.67 8.30 -0.48
CA VAL A 144 -20.97 8.57 0.94
C VAL A 144 -22.21 9.44 1.06
N GLU A 145 -22.29 10.58 0.35
CA GLU A 145 -23.45 11.47 0.41
C GLU A 145 -24.74 10.79 -0.07
N LYS A 146 -24.67 9.99 -1.14
CA LYS A 146 -25.79 9.17 -1.58
C LYS A 146 -26.24 8.15 -0.51
N ALA A 147 -25.30 7.55 0.21
CA ALA A 147 -25.62 6.59 1.28
C ALA A 147 -26.22 7.30 2.50
N ARG A 148 -25.71 8.48 2.87
CA ARG A 148 -26.26 9.35 3.93
C ARG A 148 -27.70 9.78 3.64
N ALA A 149 -27.97 10.19 2.39
CA ALA A 149 -29.30 10.57 1.93
C ALA A 149 -30.33 9.43 2.07
N LEU A 150 -29.87 8.18 2.11
CA LEU A 150 -30.70 6.98 2.34
C LEU A 150 -30.69 6.51 3.81
N GLY A 151 -30.24 7.37 4.74
CA GLY A 151 -30.28 7.14 6.19
C GLY A 151 -29.15 6.29 6.74
N LYS A 152 -28.11 5.99 5.96
CA LYS A 152 -26.92 5.30 6.49
C LYS A 152 -26.05 6.26 7.30
N LYS A 153 -25.57 5.81 8.46
CA LYS A 153 -24.52 6.51 9.22
C LYS A 153 -23.18 6.21 8.56
N VAL A 154 -22.53 7.21 7.98
CA VAL A 154 -21.26 7.05 7.27
C VAL A 154 -20.30 8.17 7.64
N GLU A 155 -19.07 7.82 8.03
CA GLU A 155 -17.95 8.72 8.18
C GLU A 155 -16.94 8.49 7.04
N LEU A 156 -16.28 9.59 6.63
CA LEU A 156 -15.22 9.56 5.62
C LEU A 156 -13.92 10.05 6.25
N VAL A 157 -12.86 9.24 6.09
CA VAL A 157 -11.48 9.60 6.40
C VAL A 157 -10.69 9.62 5.10
N VAL A 158 -10.07 10.76 4.80
CA VAL A 158 -9.21 10.91 3.62
C VAL A 158 -7.76 10.79 4.07
N SER A 159 -7.05 9.79 3.53
CA SER A 159 -5.67 9.48 3.88
C SER A 159 -4.70 10.20 2.94
N GLY A 160 -3.85 11.04 3.52
CA GLY A 160 -2.80 11.77 2.80
C GLY A 160 -1.52 11.83 3.64
N ASP A 161 -0.47 11.12 3.20
CA ASP A 161 0.75 10.91 3.98
C ASP A 161 2.04 11.32 3.23
N ASP A 162 1.98 11.57 1.93
CA ASP A 162 3.14 11.89 1.08
C ASP A 162 3.75 13.27 1.38
N VAL A 163 4.99 13.29 1.87
CA VAL A 163 5.74 14.53 2.08
C VAL A 163 6.51 15.00 0.84
N GLY A 164 6.63 14.16 -0.20
CA GLY A 164 7.25 14.54 -1.48
C GLY A 164 6.50 15.68 -2.18
N VAL A 165 5.19 15.80 -1.88
CA VAL A 165 4.41 16.98 -2.25
C VAL A 165 4.45 17.98 -1.11
N GLY A 166 5.34 18.97 -1.20
CA GLY A 166 5.43 20.06 -0.23
C GLY A 166 4.17 20.93 -0.21
N ARG A 167 3.97 21.69 0.87
CA ARG A 167 2.82 22.61 1.05
C ARG A 167 2.67 23.60 -0.08
N ALA A 168 3.79 24.10 -0.61
CA ALA A 168 3.80 25.04 -1.72
C ALA A 168 3.16 24.48 -3.00
N LYS A 169 3.32 23.16 -3.25
CA LYS A 169 2.78 22.47 -4.42
C LYS A 169 1.44 21.78 -4.16
N SER A 170 1.13 21.43 -2.92
CA SER A 170 -0.09 20.69 -2.57
C SER A 170 -1.38 21.50 -2.76
N GLY A 171 -1.28 22.82 -2.77
CA GLY A 171 -2.41 23.73 -2.97
C GLY A 171 -3.57 23.43 -2.01
N LYS A 172 -4.79 23.33 -2.55
CA LYS A 172 -6.00 22.97 -1.79
C LYS A 172 -6.24 21.47 -1.69
N VAL A 173 -5.47 20.64 -2.42
CA VAL A 173 -5.69 19.18 -2.48
C VAL A 173 -5.01 18.47 -1.31
N GLY A 174 -3.87 18.97 -0.85
CA GLY A 174 -3.11 18.37 0.23
C GLY A 174 -2.15 17.28 -0.24
N ARG A 175 -1.66 16.45 0.71
CA ARG A 175 -0.72 15.34 0.46
C ARG A 175 -1.42 14.20 -0.26
N ARG A 176 -0.75 13.54 -1.21
CA ARG A 176 -1.23 12.29 -1.81
C ARG A 176 -1.29 11.16 -0.77
N GLY A 177 -2.18 10.18 -0.95
CA GLY A 177 -2.20 8.96 -0.14
C GLY A 177 -1.21 7.93 -0.67
N LEU A 178 -0.33 7.43 0.19
CA LEU A 178 0.66 6.40 -0.11
C LEU A 178 0.47 5.17 0.80
N SER A 179 1.53 4.39 1.00
CA SER A 179 1.51 3.13 1.78
C SER A 179 1.09 3.29 3.23
N GLY A 180 1.21 4.47 3.81
CA GLY A 180 0.69 4.76 5.14
C GLY A 180 -0.82 4.57 5.28
N THR A 181 -1.58 4.64 4.17
CA THR A 181 -3.00 4.29 4.16
C THR A 181 -3.27 2.87 4.66
N ALA A 182 -2.34 1.92 4.44
CA ALA A 182 -2.46 0.56 4.99
C ALA A 182 -2.47 0.55 6.53
N LEU A 183 -1.74 1.48 7.17
CA LEU A 183 -1.75 1.64 8.63
C LEU A 183 -3.05 2.25 9.12
N VAL A 184 -3.62 3.21 8.38
CA VAL A 184 -4.96 3.76 8.67
C VAL A 184 -6.01 2.65 8.63
N VAL A 185 -6.00 1.83 7.58
CA VAL A 185 -6.88 0.65 7.44
C VAL A 185 -6.71 -0.32 8.59
N LYS A 186 -5.45 -0.63 8.96
CA LYS A 186 -5.15 -1.58 10.05
C LYS A 186 -5.68 -1.09 11.39
N VAL A 187 -5.44 0.16 11.74
CA VAL A 187 -5.88 0.76 13.01
C VAL A 187 -7.41 0.83 13.06
N CYS A 188 -8.05 1.35 12.01
CA CYS A 188 -9.51 1.45 11.95
C CYS A 188 -10.20 0.07 11.95
N GLY A 189 -9.63 -0.92 11.23
CA GLY A 189 -10.14 -2.28 11.21
C GLY A 189 -10.05 -2.97 12.58
N ALA A 190 -8.96 -2.74 13.32
CA ALA A 190 -8.79 -3.24 14.68
C ALA A 190 -9.79 -2.62 15.66
N LEU A 191 -10.02 -1.30 15.59
CA LEU A 191 -11.02 -0.61 16.40
C LEU A 191 -12.44 -1.15 16.12
N ALA A 192 -12.79 -1.28 14.86
CA ALA A 192 -14.08 -1.82 14.44
C ALA A 192 -14.28 -3.25 14.95
N ALA A 193 -13.25 -4.12 14.86
CA ALA A 193 -13.28 -5.48 15.37
C ALA A 193 -13.47 -5.53 16.91
N GLN A 194 -12.93 -4.54 17.64
CA GLN A 194 -13.11 -4.38 19.07
C GLN A 194 -14.46 -3.75 19.47
N GLY A 195 -15.35 -3.46 18.50
CA GLY A 195 -16.66 -2.91 18.73
C GLY A 195 -16.69 -1.42 19.11
N VAL A 196 -15.64 -0.68 18.79
CA VAL A 196 -15.60 0.79 18.96
C VAL A 196 -16.62 1.44 18.03
N ASP A 197 -17.23 2.54 18.44
CA ASP A 197 -18.23 3.23 17.65
C ASP A 197 -17.65 3.97 16.43
N LEU A 198 -18.54 4.48 15.56
CA LEU A 198 -18.15 5.07 14.28
C LEU A 198 -17.37 6.38 14.47
N GLU A 199 -17.81 7.22 15.38
CA GLU A 199 -17.24 8.54 15.63
C GLU A 199 -15.79 8.39 16.13
N ASP A 200 -15.56 7.48 17.09
CA ASP A 200 -14.23 7.20 17.64
C ASP A 200 -13.33 6.50 16.62
N CYS A 201 -13.84 5.55 15.83
CA CYS A 201 -13.11 4.96 14.73
C CYS A 201 -12.64 6.03 13.73
N ALA A 202 -13.50 6.97 13.37
CA ALA A 202 -13.18 8.06 12.46
C ALA A 202 -12.20 9.08 13.08
N LYS A 203 -12.38 9.42 14.37
CA LYS A 203 -11.45 10.28 15.11
C LYS A 203 -10.04 9.72 15.11
N VAL A 204 -9.88 8.45 15.45
CA VAL A 204 -8.57 7.81 15.49
C VAL A 204 -8.01 7.60 14.07
N GLY A 205 -8.86 7.32 13.07
CA GLY A 205 -8.42 7.28 11.67
C GLY A 205 -7.79 8.60 11.22
N ARG A 206 -8.40 9.74 11.55
CA ARG A 206 -7.83 11.08 11.29
C ARG A 206 -6.56 11.32 12.09
N LEU A 207 -6.53 10.91 13.37
CA LEU A 207 -5.35 11.01 14.23
C LEU A 207 -4.15 10.27 13.62
N VAL A 208 -4.36 9.07 13.05
CA VAL A 208 -3.29 8.34 12.35
C VAL A 208 -2.80 9.12 11.15
N VAL A 209 -3.70 9.64 10.29
CA VAL A 209 -3.34 10.45 9.12
C VAL A 209 -2.52 11.68 9.51
N ASP A 210 -2.91 12.37 10.58
CA ASP A 210 -2.24 13.58 11.07
C ASP A 210 -0.85 13.32 11.65
N ASN A 211 -0.54 12.06 12.03
CA ASN A 211 0.73 11.64 12.61
C ASN A 211 1.56 10.73 11.69
N LEU A 212 1.25 10.73 10.39
CA LEU A 212 1.85 9.86 9.39
C LEU A 212 2.60 10.67 8.34
N VAL A 213 3.82 10.22 8.00
CA VAL A 213 4.63 10.75 6.90
C VAL A 213 5.15 9.60 6.04
N SER A 214 5.09 9.78 4.73
CA SER A 214 5.60 8.82 3.77
C SER A 214 6.35 9.50 2.64
N LEU A 215 7.37 8.82 2.11
CA LEU A 215 8.12 9.27 0.94
C LEU A 215 8.56 8.06 0.11
N GLY A 216 8.30 8.12 -1.19
CA GLY A 216 8.69 7.08 -2.13
C GLY A 216 9.95 7.43 -2.90
N ALA A 217 10.64 6.42 -3.41
CA ALA A 217 11.71 6.53 -4.38
C ALA A 217 11.62 5.40 -5.40
N SER A 218 11.95 5.68 -6.66
CA SER A 218 11.90 4.67 -7.73
C SER A 218 13.02 4.86 -8.75
N LEU A 219 13.46 3.73 -9.32
CA LEU A 219 14.51 3.66 -10.36
C LEU A 219 13.94 3.85 -11.77
N SER A 220 12.64 3.63 -11.97
CA SER A 220 11.96 3.88 -13.24
C SER A 220 10.45 4.02 -13.04
N ARG A 221 9.77 4.42 -14.09
CA ARG A 221 8.31 4.44 -14.16
C ARG A 221 7.75 3.05 -14.44
N VAL A 222 6.51 2.81 -14.05
CA VAL A 222 5.83 1.53 -14.31
C VAL A 222 5.13 1.56 -15.66
N HIS A 223 5.19 0.44 -16.36
CA HIS A 223 4.43 0.23 -17.59
C HIS A 223 3.05 -0.35 -17.26
N VAL A 224 1.99 0.25 -17.80
CA VAL A 224 0.62 -0.23 -17.61
C VAL A 224 0.31 -1.27 -18.70
N PRO A 225 -0.18 -2.47 -18.33
CA PRO A 225 -0.58 -3.49 -19.32
C PRO A 225 -1.57 -2.93 -20.36
N GLY A 226 -1.37 -3.28 -21.62
CA GLY A 226 -2.23 -2.84 -22.73
C GLY A 226 -1.89 -1.48 -23.34
N ARG A 227 -0.91 -0.73 -22.80
CA ARG A 227 -0.35 0.46 -23.45
C ARG A 227 0.71 0.08 -24.48
N GLY A 228 0.92 0.97 -25.49
CA GLY A 228 1.87 0.73 -26.58
C GLY A 228 3.33 0.71 -26.11
N ILE A 229 4.18 0.00 -26.88
CA ILE A 229 5.61 -0.15 -26.59
C ILE A 229 6.35 1.20 -26.69
N GLU A 230 5.93 2.09 -27.58
CA GLU A 230 6.55 3.40 -27.75
C GLU A 230 6.31 4.28 -26.52
N GLU A 231 5.09 4.30 -25.99
CA GLU A 231 4.77 5.00 -24.72
C GLU A 231 5.61 4.45 -23.55
N ALA A 232 5.82 3.13 -23.50
CA ALA A 232 6.64 2.49 -22.47
C ALA A 232 8.12 2.92 -22.55
N ARG A 233 8.67 3.03 -23.75
CA ARG A 233 10.05 3.50 -23.96
C ARG A 233 10.23 4.96 -23.58
N GLU A 234 9.32 5.82 -23.97
CA GLU A 234 9.35 7.24 -23.58
C GLU A 234 9.27 7.40 -22.07
N GLU A 235 8.52 6.56 -21.37
CA GLU A 235 8.42 6.56 -19.91
C GLU A 235 9.71 6.04 -19.24
N GLU A 236 10.34 4.98 -19.77
CA GLU A 236 11.64 4.47 -19.28
C GLU A 236 12.78 5.49 -19.51
N GLU A 237 12.82 6.15 -20.67
CA GLU A 237 13.86 7.12 -21.01
C GLU A 237 13.80 8.41 -20.20
N ARG A 238 12.67 8.75 -19.59
CA ARG A 238 12.51 9.95 -18.74
C ARG A 238 13.37 9.94 -17.49
N LEU A 239 13.75 8.76 -17.00
CA LEU A 239 14.70 8.61 -15.91
C LEU A 239 15.97 7.93 -16.44
N GLY A 240 17.01 8.73 -16.68
CA GLY A 240 18.28 8.24 -17.23
C GLY A 240 18.99 7.23 -16.34
N PRO A 241 19.94 6.45 -16.87
CA PRO A 241 20.64 5.40 -16.12
C PRO A 241 21.31 5.92 -14.84
N GLY A 242 21.09 5.20 -13.74
CA GLY A 242 21.70 5.49 -12.45
C GLY A 242 21.07 6.68 -11.70
N LEU A 243 19.94 7.19 -12.18
CA LEU A 243 19.15 8.18 -11.46
C LEU A 243 18.05 7.50 -10.65
N VAL A 244 17.76 8.06 -9.48
CA VAL A 244 16.60 7.71 -8.62
C VAL A 244 15.69 8.92 -8.55
N GLU A 245 14.40 8.74 -8.76
CA GLU A 245 13.39 9.79 -8.60
C GLU A 245 12.74 9.66 -7.22
N ILE A 246 12.96 10.68 -6.36
CA ILE A 246 12.40 10.78 -5.01
C ILE A 246 11.04 11.48 -5.10
N GLY A 247 10.05 10.96 -4.35
CA GLY A 247 8.69 11.52 -4.31
C GLY A 247 7.85 11.19 -5.54
N MET A 248 8.27 10.22 -6.38
CA MET A 248 7.43 9.74 -7.48
C MET A 248 6.15 9.12 -6.92
N GLY A 249 5.02 9.47 -7.53
CA GLY A 249 3.72 8.93 -7.15
C GLY A 249 3.49 7.52 -7.69
N VAL A 250 2.49 6.85 -7.12
CA VAL A 250 2.16 5.44 -7.43
C VAL A 250 1.52 5.23 -8.81
N HIS A 251 1.15 6.33 -9.50
CA HIS A 251 0.61 6.32 -10.87
C HIS A 251 1.58 7.00 -11.86
N ASN A 252 2.88 6.96 -11.62
CA ASN A 252 3.89 7.66 -12.40
C ASN A 252 3.83 9.20 -12.31
N GLU A 253 3.16 9.78 -11.29
CA GLU A 253 3.20 11.22 -11.10
C GLU A 253 4.66 11.67 -10.81
N PRO A 254 5.07 12.82 -11.38
CA PRO A 254 6.43 13.30 -11.18
C PRO A 254 6.80 13.47 -9.71
N GLY A 255 8.02 13.07 -9.37
CA GLY A 255 8.61 13.26 -8.05
C GLY A 255 9.06 14.69 -7.80
N CYS A 256 9.67 14.90 -6.65
CA CYS A 256 10.19 16.21 -6.24
C CYS A 256 11.67 16.42 -6.61
N GLU A 257 12.45 15.33 -6.73
CA GLU A 257 13.89 15.40 -6.96
C GLU A 257 14.39 14.15 -7.71
N LYS A 258 15.42 14.34 -8.56
CA LYS A 258 16.16 13.27 -9.21
C LYS A 258 17.60 13.32 -8.75
N VAL A 259 18.11 12.22 -8.20
CA VAL A 259 19.43 12.13 -7.62
C VAL A 259 20.22 10.96 -8.21
N LYS A 260 21.55 11.12 -8.27
CA LYS A 260 22.48 10.03 -8.55
C LYS A 260 23.27 9.75 -7.29
N THR A 261 22.92 8.66 -6.61
CA THR A 261 23.49 8.32 -5.31
C THR A 261 23.40 6.82 -5.04
N ASP A 262 24.11 6.34 -4.04
CA ASP A 262 23.98 5.00 -3.49
C ASP A 262 22.83 4.89 -2.47
N LEU A 263 22.59 3.69 -1.93
CA LEU A 263 21.52 3.45 -0.96
C LEU A 263 21.67 4.31 0.31
N PRO A 264 22.85 4.39 0.97
CA PRO A 264 23.01 5.26 2.14
C PRO A 264 22.71 6.73 1.86
N GLY A 265 23.18 7.25 0.74
CA GLY A 265 22.93 8.62 0.31
C GLY A 265 21.45 8.87 0.02
N LEU A 266 20.77 7.93 -0.64
CA LEU A 266 19.34 7.99 -0.92
C LEU A 266 18.52 8.05 0.39
N VAL A 267 18.75 7.11 1.29
CA VAL A 267 18.03 7.05 2.57
C VAL A 267 18.26 8.32 3.39
N LYS A 268 19.50 8.86 3.40
CA LYS A 268 19.81 10.12 4.07
C LYS A 268 18.96 11.29 3.54
N ILE A 269 18.84 11.41 2.21
CA ILE A 269 18.02 12.46 1.57
C ILE A 269 16.55 12.25 1.93
N MET A 270 16.04 11.03 1.81
CA MET A 270 14.63 10.73 2.10
C MET A 270 14.28 11.02 3.55
N LEU A 271 15.08 10.56 4.52
CA LEU A 271 14.84 10.82 5.93
C LEU A 271 14.95 12.31 6.27
N ALA A 272 15.86 13.07 5.65
CA ALA A 272 15.93 14.50 5.82
C ALA A 272 14.63 15.18 5.34
N GLN A 273 14.10 14.82 4.17
CA GLN A 273 12.82 15.37 3.67
C GLN A 273 11.61 14.99 4.55
N MET A 274 11.68 13.85 5.27
CA MET A 274 10.59 13.40 6.15
C MET A 274 10.66 14.00 7.56
N LEU A 275 11.86 14.27 8.09
CA LEU A 275 12.10 14.53 9.52
C LEU A 275 12.70 15.89 9.83
N ASP A 276 13.23 16.64 8.84
CA ASP A 276 13.80 17.98 9.11
C ASP A 276 12.69 18.98 9.44
N GLN A 277 12.66 19.38 10.72
CA GLN A 277 11.68 20.35 11.22
C GLN A 277 11.92 21.80 10.73
N ASN A 278 13.09 22.08 10.14
CA ASN A 278 13.39 23.38 9.53
C ASN A 278 12.84 23.50 8.09
N ASP A 279 12.56 22.37 7.43
CA ASP A 279 11.86 22.34 6.14
C ASP A 279 10.37 22.64 6.31
N ARG A 280 10.03 23.95 6.34
CA ARG A 280 8.64 24.41 6.52
C ARG A 280 7.68 23.92 5.44
N ASP A 281 8.20 23.48 4.29
CA ASP A 281 7.40 22.95 3.19
C ASP A 281 6.98 21.50 3.43
N ARG A 282 7.84 20.67 4.07
CA ARG A 282 7.64 19.24 4.28
C ARG A 282 7.48 18.80 5.73
N ALA A 283 7.78 19.62 6.72
CA ALA A 283 7.60 19.31 8.15
C ALA A 283 6.10 19.20 8.52
N TYR A 284 5.43 18.17 8.02
CA TYR A 284 4.01 17.92 8.30
C TYR A 284 3.76 17.36 9.69
N VAL A 285 4.65 16.51 10.19
CA VAL A 285 4.57 15.87 11.51
C VAL A 285 5.84 16.17 12.29
N ARG A 286 5.69 16.67 13.51
CA ARG A 286 6.82 16.86 14.41
C ARG A 286 7.15 15.55 15.10
N ILE A 287 8.30 14.98 14.76
CA ILE A 287 8.84 13.74 15.34
C ILE A 287 10.14 14.07 16.07
N GLU A 288 10.20 13.79 17.35
CA GLU A 288 11.35 14.03 18.23
C GLU A 288 11.98 12.70 18.65
N LYS A 289 13.24 12.71 19.05
CA LYS A 289 14.01 11.53 19.46
C LYS A 289 13.37 10.72 20.62
N THR A 290 12.47 11.35 21.38
CA THR A 290 11.74 10.73 22.49
C THR A 290 10.41 10.11 22.07
N ASP A 291 10.00 10.30 20.83
CA ASP A 291 8.74 9.77 20.33
C ASP A 291 8.86 8.28 19.97
N ASP A 292 7.85 7.53 20.34
CA ASP A 292 7.66 6.18 19.83
C ASP A 292 7.16 6.24 18.40
N ILE A 293 7.74 5.44 17.51
CA ILE A 293 7.37 5.36 16.10
C ILE A 293 7.15 3.92 15.64
N MET A 294 6.33 3.77 14.60
CA MET A 294 6.25 2.56 13.77
C MET A 294 6.83 2.85 12.39
N LEU A 295 7.57 1.90 11.84
CA LEU A 295 8.18 1.96 10.50
C LEU A 295 7.52 0.96 9.56
N LEU A 296 7.11 1.43 8.38
CA LEU A 296 6.69 0.59 7.26
C LEU A 296 7.63 0.84 6.08
N ILE A 297 8.27 -0.22 5.58
CA ILE A 297 9.03 -0.23 4.32
C ILE A 297 8.21 -0.97 3.28
N ASN A 298 7.62 -0.22 2.38
CA ASN A 298 6.71 -0.74 1.38
C ASN A 298 7.40 -0.88 0.02
N ASN A 299 7.34 -2.08 -0.55
CA ASN A 299 7.80 -2.38 -1.91
C ASN A 299 6.73 -1.98 -2.93
N PHE A 300 7.10 -1.31 -4.02
CA PHE A 300 6.17 -1.06 -5.13
C PHE A 300 5.80 -2.34 -5.90
N GLY A 301 6.66 -3.36 -5.90
CA GLY A 301 6.34 -4.65 -6.51
C GLY A 301 7.53 -5.41 -7.09
N SER A 302 8.58 -4.73 -7.55
CA SER A 302 9.73 -5.42 -8.16
C SER A 302 11.07 -5.28 -7.44
N VAL A 303 11.11 -4.63 -6.28
CA VAL A 303 12.28 -4.68 -5.41
C VAL A 303 12.39 -6.08 -4.80
N SER A 304 13.53 -6.73 -4.97
CA SER A 304 13.75 -8.07 -4.43
C SER A 304 13.69 -8.08 -2.89
N ASN A 305 13.33 -9.22 -2.30
CA ASN A 305 13.35 -9.35 -0.83
C ASN A 305 14.73 -9.10 -0.24
N LEU A 306 15.81 -9.42 -0.97
CA LEU A 306 17.18 -9.14 -0.57
C LEU A 306 17.43 -7.63 -0.47
N GLU A 307 17.06 -6.88 -1.50
CA GLU A 307 17.21 -5.42 -1.51
C GLU A 307 16.30 -4.74 -0.51
N LEU A 308 15.05 -5.21 -0.36
CA LEU A 308 14.12 -4.68 0.63
C LEU A 308 14.66 -4.85 2.06
N GLY A 309 15.31 -5.98 2.34
CA GLY A 309 16.03 -6.22 3.60
C GLY A 309 17.19 -5.24 3.81
N ALA A 310 18.00 -5.00 2.75
CA ALA A 310 19.10 -4.03 2.80
C ALA A 310 18.58 -2.60 3.01
N ILE A 311 17.50 -2.22 2.31
CA ILE A 311 16.83 -0.91 2.49
C ILE A 311 16.34 -0.76 3.93
N THR A 312 15.67 -1.78 4.47
CA THR A 312 15.16 -1.76 5.85
C THR A 312 16.29 -1.57 6.86
N ASN A 313 17.38 -2.33 6.71
CA ASN A 313 18.56 -2.20 7.56
C ASN A 313 19.15 -0.79 7.53
N GLU A 314 19.31 -0.22 6.34
CA GLU A 314 19.86 1.13 6.17
C GLU A 314 18.96 2.20 6.80
N VAL A 315 17.64 2.12 6.57
CA VAL A 315 16.67 3.06 7.16
C VAL A 315 16.72 3.00 8.68
N VAL A 316 16.68 1.81 9.28
CA VAL A 316 16.73 1.64 10.74
C VAL A 316 18.04 2.15 11.32
N THR A 317 19.17 1.87 10.65
CA THR A 317 20.50 2.33 11.06
C THR A 317 20.57 3.87 11.07
N GLN A 318 20.08 4.52 10.03
CA GLN A 318 20.11 5.98 9.95
C GLN A 318 19.10 6.65 10.90
N LEU A 319 17.92 6.05 11.11
CA LEU A 319 16.97 6.51 12.13
C LEU A 319 17.62 6.49 13.52
N GLY A 320 18.32 5.41 13.88
CA GLY A 320 19.03 5.31 15.17
C GLY A 320 20.19 6.29 15.30
N ASN A 321 21.11 6.27 14.33
CA ASN A 321 22.34 7.03 14.41
C ASN A 321 22.15 8.56 14.15
N GLY A 322 21.27 8.90 13.23
CA GLY A 322 21.06 10.29 12.80
C GLY A 322 19.99 11.04 13.60
N TYR A 323 18.95 10.34 14.04
CA TYR A 323 17.77 10.96 14.67
C TYR A 323 17.51 10.47 16.09
N GLY A 324 18.19 9.41 16.54
CA GLY A 324 17.96 8.80 17.87
C GLY A 324 16.60 8.09 17.97
N LEU A 325 16.00 7.74 16.83
CA LEU A 325 14.68 7.09 16.74
C LEU A 325 14.83 5.58 16.63
N LYS A 326 14.12 4.84 17.49
CA LYS A 326 14.06 3.37 17.45
C LYS A 326 12.61 2.95 17.22
N PRO A 327 12.27 2.35 16.05
CA PRO A 327 10.92 1.90 15.81
C PRO A 327 10.45 0.83 16.80
N ARG A 328 9.25 0.98 17.36
CA ARG A 328 8.59 -0.02 18.22
C ARG A 328 8.13 -1.23 17.42
N ARG A 329 7.79 -1.03 16.16
CA ARG A 329 7.44 -2.09 15.20
C ARG A 329 7.99 -1.74 13.83
N ILE A 330 8.38 -2.75 13.09
CA ILE A 330 8.82 -2.64 11.71
C ILE A 330 8.00 -3.63 10.88
N VAL A 331 7.35 -3.14 9.85
CA VAL A 331 6.67 -3.96 8.83
C VAL A 331 7.34 -3.69 7.50
N GLN A 332 7.67 -4.77 6.77
CA GLN A 332 8.20 -4.65 5.40
C GLN A 332 7.47 -5.60 4.46
N GLY A 333 7.28 -5.18 3.22
CA GLY A 333 6.64 -5.99 2.19
C GLY A 333 5.90 -5.15 1.16
N THR A 334 5.15 -5.79 0.29
CA THR A 334 4.24 -5.12 -0.63
C THR A 334 2.87 -5.03 0.03
N LEU A 335 2.48 -3.84 0.48
CA LEU A 335 1.16 -3.55 1.04
C LEU A 335 0.37 -2.61 0.14
N PHE A 336 1.07 -1.68 -0.49
CA PHE A 336 0.53 -0.72 -1.43
C PHE A 336 1.45 -0.66 -2.66
N GLY A 337 1.14 -1.48 -3.66
CA GLY A 337 1.96 -1.66 -4.85
C GLY A 337 1.80 -0.53 -5.88
N SER A 338 2.63 -0.58 -6.89
CA SER A 338 2.46 0.15 -8.15
C SER A 338 2.88 -0.78 -9.28
N LEU A 339 2.01 -1.75 -9.60
CA LEU A 339 2.29 -2.83 -10.55
C LEU A 339 3.65 -3.51 -10.27
N SER A 340 4.55 -3.48 -11.24
CA SER A 340 5.93 -3.97 -11.14
C SER A 340 6.95 -2.85 -10.92
N GLY A 341 6.61 -1.81 -10.18
CA GLY A 341 7.47 -0.64 -9.96
C GLY A 341 8.79 -1.00 -9.25
N PRO A 342 9.95 -0.60 -9.78
CA PRO A 342 11.25 -0.81 -9.13
C PRO A 342 11.52 0.31 -8.11
N GLY A 343 10.73 0.36 -7.05
CA GLY A 343 10.80 1.38 -6.03
C GLY A 343 10.25 0.93 -4.69
N PHE A 344 10.39 1.81 -3.70
CA PHE A 344 9.91 1.58 -2.35
C PHE A 344 9.40 2.87 -1.71
N ILE A 345 8.64 2.74 -0.63
CA ILE A 345 8.17 3.85 0.19
C ILE A 345 8.62 3.61 1.64
N ILE A 346 9.13 4.64 2.28
CA ILE A 346 9.31 4.70 3.73
C ILE A 346 8.08 5.40 4.30
N SER A 347 7.36 4.76 5.25
CA SER A 347 6.29 5.41 6.02
C SER A 347 6.63 5.34 7.50
N ILE A 348 6.52 6.48 8.19
CA ILE A 348 6.74 6.61 9.63
C ILE A 348 5.45 7.11 10.26
N LEU A 349 4.91 6.31 11.19
CA LEU A 349 3.78 6.71 12.04
C LEU A 349 4.31 7.05 13.44
N LYS A 350 4.09 8.29 13.89
CA LYS A 350 4.27 8.67 15.28
C LYS A 350 3.17 8.04 16.13
N LEU A 351 3.55 7.29 17.15
CA LEU A 351 2.61 6.63 18.05
C LEU A 351 2.16 7.62 19.13
N VAL A 352 0.95 8.14 18.98
CA VAL A 352 0.32 9.08 19.90
C VAL A 352 -0.83 8.41 20.66
N ASP A 353 -1.26 9.02 21.77
CA ASP A 353 -2.40 8.53 22.52
C ASP A 353 -3.72 8.68 21.72
N THR A 354 -4.49 7.61 21.67
CA THR A 354 -5.82 7.61 21.03
C THR A 354 -6.92 8.21 21.89
N GLU A 355 -6.65 8.40 23.19
CA GLU A 355 -7.61 8.81 24.24
C GLU A 355 -8.77 7.79 24.47
N LEU A 356 -8.66 6.58 23.91
CA LEU A 356 -9.68 5.53 24.05
C LEU A 356 -9.40 4.55 25.21
N GLY A 357 -8.35 4.80 25.99
CA GLY A 357 -8.01 4.01 27.18
C GLY A 357 -7.31 2.69 26.89
N ALA A 358 -7.33 1.79 27.87
CA ALA A 358 -6.54 0.57 27.86
C ALA A 358 -6.85 -0.34 26.65
N GLY A 359 -5.82 -0.94 26.09
CA GLY A 359 -5.92 -1.87 24.95
C GLY A 359 -6.18 -1.21 23.58
N LYS A 360 -6.29 0.11 23.54
CA LYS A 360 -6.58 0.87 22.30
C LYS A 360 -5.49 1.89 21.94
N SER A 361 -4.26 1.73 22.46
CA SER A 361 -3.12 2.51 21.96
C SER A 361 -2.86 2.16 20.48
N LEU A 362 -2.26 3.08 19.70
CA LEU A 362 -1.93 2.81 18.29
C LEU A 362 -1.08 1.54 18.16
N LEU A 363 -0.16 1.29 19.10
CA LEU A 363 0.67 0.07 19.11
C LEU A 363 -0.18 -1.19 19.29
N ASN A 364 -1.13 -1.20 20.25
CA ASN A 364 -2.04 -2.33 20.44
C ASN A 364 -2.91 -2.58 19.21
N LEU A 365 -3.35 -1.53 18.52
CA LEU A 365 -4.19 -1.64 17.32
C LEU A 365 -3.39 -2.15 16.11
N ILE A 366 -2.11 -1.81 16.01
CA ILE A 366 -1.20 -2.36 15.01
C ILE A 366 -0.90 -3.84 15.29
N ASP A 367 -0.70 -4.22 16.55
CA ASP A 367 -0.44 -5.59 16.97
C ASP A 367 -1.72 -6.46 16.98
N ALA A 368 -2.91 -5.85 16.92
CA ALA A 368 -4.18 -6.58 16.94
C ALA A 368 -4.27 -7.60 15.78
N PRO A 369 -4.92 -8.75 16.00
CA PRO A 369 -5.06 -9.77 14.97
C PRO A 369 -5.67 -9.20 13.67
N ALA A 370 -5.16 -9.68 12.54
CA ALA A 370 -5.68 -9.40 11.22
C ALA A 370 -5.66 -10.68 10.38
N ASN A 371 -6.79 -10.99 9.74
CA ASN A 371 -6.93 -12.19 8.92
C ASN A 371 -7.37 -11.79 7.50
N ALA A 372 -6.41 -11.30 6.73
CA ALA A 372 -6.57 -10.92 5.33
C ALA A 372 -5.29 -11.25 4.56
N ILE A 373 -5.42 -11.62 3.29
CA ILE A 373 -4.28 -12.10 2.48
C ILE A 373 -3.24 -11.01 2.20
N GLY A 374 -3.64 -9.75 2.22
CA GLY A 374 -2.77 -8.61 1.92
C GLY A 374 -2.00 -8.07 3.13
N TRP A 375 -2.35 -8.48 4.34
CA TRP A 375 -1.60 -8.07 5.53
C TRP A 375 -0.53 -9.11 5.85
N PRO A 376 0.75 -8.71 5.93
CA PRO A 376 1.83 -9.67 6.20
C PRO A 376 1.69 -10.28 7.60
N LYS A 377 2.02 -11.57 7.70
CA LYS A 377 2.13 -12.22 9.00
C LYS A 377 3.38 -11.70 9.71
N CYS A 378 3.20 -10.85 10.70
CA CYS A 378 4.27 -10.32 11.54
C CYS A 378 4.56 -11.25 12.74
N VAL A 379 5.73 -11.09 13.37
CA VAL A 379 6.01 -11.67 14.68
C VAL A 379 5.10 -11.05 15.73
N THR A 380 4.83 -11.77 16.81
CA THR A 380 3.88 -11.33 17.85
C THR A 380 4.42 -10.14 18.64
N ALA A 381 3.51 -9.39 19.29
CA ALA A 381 3.88 -8.33 20.22
C ALA A 381 4.84 -8.83 21.32
N GLU A 382 4.58 -10.03 21.86
CA GLU A 382 5.44 -10.67 22.85
C GLU A 382 6.89 -10.83 22.36
N THR A 383 7.09 -11.24 21.10
CA THR A 383 8.42 -11.35 20.49
C THR A 383 9.13 -9.99 20.44
N TRP A 384 8.42 -8.90 20.18
CA TRP A 384 8.99 -7.55 20.16
C TRP A 384 9.34 -7.01 21.55
N GLU A 385 8.59 -7.37 22.58
CA GLU A 385 8.81 -6.91 23.96
C GLU A 385 9.81 -7.79 24.73
N THR A 386 10.11 -9.00 24.23
CA THR A 386 11.08 -9.90 24.86
C THR A 386 12.51 -9.45 24.55
N THR A 387 13.33 -9.30 25.57
CA THR A 387 14.77 -9.08 25.40
C THR A 387 15.47 -10.42 25.19
N TYR A 388 15.99 -10.61 23.99
CA TYR A 388 16.80 -11.79 23.67
C TYR A 388 18.28 -11.50 23.85
N ASP A 389 19.05 -12.49 24.32
CA ASP A 389 20.52 -12.40 24.32
C ASP A 389 21.00 -12.39 22.86
N SER A 390 21.54 -11.25 22.43
CA SER A 390 22.13 -11.06 21.12
C SER A 390 23.64 -11.29 21.08
N SER A 391 24.23 -11.76 22.20
CA SER A 391 25.65 -12.11 22.23
C SER A 391 25.92 -13.24 21.24
N PRO A 392 26.89 -13.07 20.31
CA PRO A 392 27.25 -14.16 19.42
C PRO A 392 27.66 -15.37 20.25
N GLN A 393 26.94 -16.48 20.10
CA GLN A 393 27.38 -17.74 20.68
C GLN A 393 28.79 -18.01 20.10
N LYS A 394 29.80 -18.07 20.97
CA LYS A 394 31.13 -18.55 20.60
C LYS A 394 30.98 -20.04 20.33
N THR A 395 30.70 -20.40 19.08
CA THR A 395 30.87 -21.77 18.61
C THR A 395 32.33 -21.95 18.28
N GLU A 396 33.02 -22.86 18.94
CA GLU A 396 34.41 -23.22 18.69
C GLU A 396 34.66 -23.67 17.23
N ASP A 397 33.60 -23.96 16.51
CA ASP A 397 33.62 -24.45 15.12
C ASP A 397 33.70 -23.34 14.03
N TYR A 398 33.62 -22.05 14.38
CA TYR A 398 33.61 -20.97 13.36
C TYR A 398 34.97 -20.69 12.73
N GLU A 399 36.09 -21.08 13.38
CA GLU A 399 37.44 -20.89 12.82
C GLU A 399 37.77 -21.85 11.67
N GLU A 400 37.11 -23.01 11.59
CA GLU A 400 37.32 -23.96 10.48
C GLU A 400 36.57 -23.61 9.21
N MET A 401 35.44 -22.91 9.30
CA MET A 401 34.62 -22.53 8.14
C MET A 401 35.13 -21.30 7.38
N THR A 402 36.06 -20.54 7.95
CA THR A 402 36.61 -19.32 7.32
C THR A 402 37.86 -19.56 6.49
N LYS A 403 38.36 -20.79 6.40
CA LYS A 403 39.45 -21.12 5.45
C LYS A 403 38.89 -21.07 4.04
N PRO A 404 39.47 -20.26 3.13
CA PRO A 404 39.03 -20.21 1.74
C PRO A 404 39.13 -21.63 1.16
N SER A 405 38.01 -22.24 0.83
CA SER A 405 38.05 -23.47 0.03
C SER A 405 38.68 -23.11 -1.31
N ASN A 406 39.72 -23.82 -1.71
CA ASN A 406 40.33 -23.75 -3.05
C ASN A 406 39.33 -24.29 -4.09
N LEU A 407 38.17 -23.71 -4.22
CA LEU A 407 37.26 -23.95 -5.34
C LEU A 407 37.83 -23.22 -6.55
N LYS A 408 38.59 -23.93 -7.35
CA LYS A 408 38.89 -23.54 -8.72
C LYS A 408 37.56 -23.51 -9.45
N CYS A 409 37.14 -22.31 -9.87
CA CYS A 409 36.08 -22.18 -10.87
C CYS A 409 36.49 -23.00 -12.10
N MET A 410 35.73 -24.05 -12.44
CA MET A 410 35.74 -24.69 -13.74
C MET A 410 34.83 -23.92 -14.69
#